data_87f9b413bbb9a2107d2bd29319e4cf1f
#
_entry.id   87f9b413bbb9a2107d2bd29319e4cf1f
#
_cell.length_a   1.000
_cell.length_b   1.000
_cell.length_c   1.000
_cell.angle_alpha   90.00
_cell.angle_beta   90.00
_cell.angle_gamma   90.00
#
_symmetry.space_group_name_H-M   'P 1'
#
loop_
_entity.id
_entity.type
_entity.pdbx_description
1 polymer ?
#
loop_
_entity_poly.entity_id
_entity_poly.type
_entity_poly.pdbx_seq_one_letter_code
_entity_poly.pdbx_strand_id
1 'polypeptide(L)'
;MKRVAAKISILVLDDDPSLRRMLKVILEQDGHEVIVAADVRSALAQCRVELPGLMIVDLMLPVQDGEMFVREFRRHWRQQQVPVILLSASSARNEIGRRLGVEATLAKPFFAEDLRELVDRLASGDASIVAS
;
A
#
# COMPACT_ATOMS: atom_id res chain seq x y z
N MET A 1 -1.05 13.18 -24.88
CA MET A 1 -0.19 11.98 -24.83
C MET A 1 -0.34 11.29 -23.49
N LYS A 2 -0.53 10.00 -23.50
CA LYS A 2 -0.72 9.24 -22.28
C LYS A 2 0.60 9.13 -21.52
N ARG A 3 0.55 9.46 -20.23
CA ARG A 3 1.69 9.33 -19.36
C ARG A 3 1.95 7.85 -19.04
N VAL A 4 3.21 7.45 -19.14
CA VAL A 4 3.62 6.09 -18.77
C VAL A 4 4.17 6.12 -17.35
N ALA A 5 3.49 5.46 -16.44
CA ALA A 5 3.92 5.38 -15.05
C ALA A 5 5.14 4.46 -14.92
N ALA A 6 5.99 4.73 -13.96
CA ALA A 6 7.08 3.84 -13.61
C ALA A 6 6.53 2.50 -13.12
N LYS A 7 7.13 1.39 -13.56
CA LYS A 7 6.76 0.05 -13.13
C LYS A 7 7.52 -0.31 -11.89
N ILE A 8 6.81 -0.76 -10.86
CA ILE A 8 7.41 -1.09 -9.57
C ILE A 8 6.84 -2.39 -9.03
N SER A 9 7.46 -2.89 -7.98
CA SER A 9 6.96 -4.01 -7.21
C SER A 9 6.07 -3.47 -6.09
N ILE A 10 4.88 -4.01 -5.96
CA ILE A 10 3.88 -3.56 -4.97
C ILE A 10 3.49 -4.73 -4.08
N LEU A 11 3.59 -4.52 -2.78
CA LEU A 11 3.09 -5.47 -1.79
C LEU A 11 1.70 -5.03 -1.34
N VAL A 12 0.75 -5.95 -1.44
CA VAL A 12 -0.63 -5.71 -0.97
C VAL A 12 -0.89 -6.57 0.26
N LEU A 13 -1.18 -5.93 1.38
CA LEU A 13 -1.51 -6.61 2.63
C LEU A 13 -2.98 -6.36 2.96
N ASP A 14 -3.80 -7.37 2.78
CA ASP A 14 -5.23 -7.31 3.05
C ASP A 14 -5.74 -8.73 3.32
N ASP A 15 -6.58 -8.91 4.31
CA ASP A 15 -7.08 -10.23 4.67
C ASP A 15 -8.26 -10.70 3.80
N ASP A 16 -8.86 -9.80 3.04
CA ASP A 16 -9.98 -10.14 2.15
C ASP A 16 -9.45 -10.68 0.81
N PRO A 17 -9.67 -11.98 0.52
CA PRO A 17 -9.14 -12.56 -0.72
C PRO A 17 -9.71 -11.93 -1.99
N SER A 18 -10.96 -11.47 -1.95
CA SER A 18 -11.57 -10.83 -3.11
C SER A 18 -10.92 -9.49 -3.39
N LEU A 19 -10.66 -8.71 -2.37
CA LEU A 19 -10.02 -7.41 -2.51
C LEU A 19 -8.56 -7.57 -2.94
N ARG A 20 -7.84 -8.53 -2.37
CA ARG A 20 -6.46 -8.82 -2.81
C ARG A 20 -6.42 -9.14 -4.30
N ARG A 21 -7.35 -9.99 -4.77
CA ARG A 21 -7.41 -10.36 -6.18
C ARG A 21 -7.71 -9.15 -7.06
N MET A 22 -8.66 -8.33 -6.64
CA MET A 22 -9.04 -7.14 -7.38
C MET A 22 -7.86 -6.16 -7.50
N LEU A 23 -7.18 -5.90 -6.41
CA LEU A 23 -6.01 -5.02 -6.40
C LEU A 23 -4.91 -5.56 -7.30
N LYS A 24 -4.66 -6.87 -7.22
CA LYS A 24 -3.65 -7.50 -8.06
C LYS A 24 -3.97 -7.32 -9.54
N VAL A 25 -5.23 -7.55 -9.94
CA VAL A 25 -5.65 -7.39 -11.33
C VAL A 25 -5.45 -5.95 -11.80
N ILE A 26 -5.93 -4.98 -11.02
CA ILE A 26 -5.84 -3.57 -11.37
C ILE A 26 -4.38 -3.15 -11.57
N LEU A 27 -3.53 -3.51 -10.63
CA LEU A 27 -2.15 -3.07 -10.64
C LEU A 27 -1.31 -3.79 -11.69
N GLU A 28 -1.58 -5.07 -11.92
CA GLU A 28 -0.88 -5.81 -12.98
C GLU A 28 -1.28 -5.33 -14.37
N GLN A 29 -2.50 -4.86 -14.54
CA GLN A 29 -2.92 -4.23 -15.79
C GLN A 29 -2.07 -3.02 -16.13
N ASP A 30 -1.60 -2.32 -15.12
CA ASP A 30 -0.73 -1.15 -15.29
C ASP A 30 0.75 -1.55 -15.39
N GLY A 31 1.05 -2.83 -15.38
CA GLY A 31 2.39 -3.35 -15.58
C GLY A 31 3.23 -3.52 -14.33
N HIS A 32 2.65 -3.31 -13.15
CA HIS A 32 3.37 -3.50 -11.90
C HIS A 32 3.47 -4.99 -11.55
N GLU A 33 4.52 -5.33 -10.81
CA GLU A 33 4.64 -6.65 -10.22
C GLU A 33 3.96 -6.61 -8.86
N VAL A 34 3.03 -7.53 -8.59
CA VAL A 34 2.22 -7.49 -7.38
C VAL A 34 2.42 -8.74 -6.56
N ILE A 35 2.76 -8.55 -5.30
CA ILE A 35 2.89 -9.62 -4.32
C ILE A 35 1.78 -9.39 -3.29
N VAL A 36 1.02 -10.42 -2.98
CA VAL A 36 -0.09 -10.30 -2.03
C VAL A 36 0.23 -11.06 -0.75
N ALA A 37 -0.25 -10.53 0.36
CA ALA A 37 -0.11 -11.17 1.67
C ALA A 37 -1.43 -11.02 2.42
N ALA A 38 -1.82 -12.05 3.13
CA ALA A 38 -3.08 -12.08 3.88
C ALA A 38 -2.91 -11.64 5.33
N ASP A 39 -1.68 -11.63 5.83
CA ASP A 39 -1.39 -11.30 7.21
C ASP A 39 -0.01 -10.64 7.35
N VAL A 40 0.22 -10.07 8.52
CA VAL A 40 1.45 -9.33 8.80
C VAL A 40 2.69 -10.23 8.69
N ARG A 41 2.58 -11.45 9.17
CA ARG A 41 3.70 -12.39 9.16
C ARG A 41 4.17 -12.68 7.74
N SER A 42 3.22 -12.98 6.85
CA SER A 42 3.52 -13.23 5.45
C SER A 42 4.11 -11.99 4.77
N ALA A 43 3.56 -10.83 5.09
CA ALA A 43 4.03 -9.58 4.53
C ALA A 43 5.47 -9.29 4.93
N LEU A 44 5.80 -9.45 6.20
CA LEU A 44 7.18 -9.25 6.67
C LEU A 44 8.14 -10.25 6.06
N ALA A 45 7.71 -11.52 5.90
CA ALA A 45 8.53 -12.54 5.26
C ALA A 45 8.85 -12.17 3.82
N GLN A 46 7.87 -11.65 3.09
CA GLN A 46 8.09 -11.19 1.72
C GLN A 46 9.08 -10.03 1.66
N CYS A 47 8.98 -9.10 2.60
CA CYS A 47 9.90 -7.96 2.65
C CYS A 47 11.35 -8.40 2.89
N ARG A 48 11.56 -9.51 3.62
CA ARG A 48 12.91 -10.06 3.85
C ARG A 48 13.49 -10.69 2.59
N VAL A 49 12.64 -11.19 1.70
CA VAL A 49 13.10 -11.73 0.42
C VAL A 49 13.44 -10.60 -0.53
N GLU A 50 12.55 -9.64 -0.68
CA GLU A 50 12.75 -8.48 -1.55
C GLU A 50 11.86 -7.35 -1.06
N LEU A 51 12.45 -6.17 -0.87
CA LEU A 51 11.67 -5.00 -0.49
C LEU A 51 10.83 -4.52 -1.67
N PRO A 52 9.54 -4.24 -1.44
CA PRO A 52 8.71 -3.67 -2.49
C PRO A 52 9.04 -2.21 -2.74
N GLY A 53 8.64 -1.71 -3.90
CA GLY A 53 8.75 -0.28 -4.21
C GLY A 53 7.59 0.54 -3.64
N LEU A 54 6.53 -0.12 -3.23
CA LEU A 54 5.34 0.51 -2.65
C LEU A 54 4.53 -0.53 -1.89
N MET A 55 3.85 -0.12 -0.83
CA MET A 55 2.99 -1.02 -0.08
C MET A 55 1.57 -0.45 0.01
N ILE A 56 0.59 -1.32 -0.15
CA ILE A 56 -0.82 -1.02 0.08
C ILE A 56 -1.26 -1.87 1.25
N VAL A 57 -1.65 -1.24 2.35
CA VAL A 57 -1.87 -1.92 3.62
C VAL A 57 -3.28 -1.64 4.13
N ASP A 58 -4.04 -2.70 4.36
CA ASP A 58 -5.33 -2.59 5.05
C ASP A 58 -5.07 -2.26 6.51
N LEU A 59 -5.68 -1.18 6.98
CA LEU A 59 -5.53 -0.75 8.37
C LEU A 59 -6.14 -1.75 9.35
N MET A 60 -7.25 -2.39 8.97
CA MET A 60 -8.01 -3.28 9.85
C MET A 60 -7.80 -4.73 9.49
N LEU A 61 -6.83 -5.37 10.14
CA LEU A 61 -6.57 -6.80 10.00
C LEU A 61 -7.02 -7.54 11.27
N PRO A 62 -7.47 -8.81 11.15
CA PRO A 62 -8.11 -9.49 12.28
C PRO A 62 -7.20 -9.77 13.48
N VAL A 63 -5.96 -10.17 13.25
CA VAL A 63 -5.07 -10.62 14.33
C VAL A 63 -4.07 -9.55 14.70
N GLN A 64 -3.42 -8.99 13.69
CA GLN A 64 -2.47 -7.91 13.85
C GLN A 64 -2.86 -6.83 12.86
N ASP A 65 -2.97 -5.60 13.33
CA ASP A 65 -3.48 -4.54 12.48
C ASP A 65 -2.41 -3.98 11.53
N GLY A 66 -2.89 -3.27 10.52
CA GLY A 66 -2.01 -2.65 9.53
C GLY A 66 -1.10 -1.59 10.13
N GLU A 67 -1.56 -0.93 11.18
CA GLU A 67 -0.75 0.06 11.89
C GLU A 67 0.51 -0.60 12.47
N MET A 68 0.33 -1.75 13.12
CA MET A 68 1.44 -2.49 13.68
C MET A 68 2.43 -2.93 12.59
N PHE A 69 1.91 -3.37 11.45
CA PHE A 69 2.77 -3.75 10.33
C PHE A 69 3.62 -2.57 9.87
N VAL A 70 3.02 -1.40 9.69
CA VAL A 70 3.76 -0.22 9.23
C VAL A 70 4.85 0.15 10.23
N ARG A 71 4.54 0.12 11.53
CA ARG A 71 5.55 0.41 12.56
C ARG A 71 6.71 -0.56 12.52
N GLU A 72 6.42 -1.86 12.44
CA GLU A 72 7.46 -2.89 12.37
C GLU A 72 8.30 -2.74 11.12
N PHE A 73 7.65 -2.47 9.99
CA PHE A 73 8.37 -2.25 8.74
C PHE A 73 9.31 -1.06 8.85
N ARG A 74 8.80 0.08 9.34
CA ARG A 74 9.61 1.31 9.46
C ARG A 74 10.77 1.13 10.43
N ARG A 75 10.60 0.35 11.46
CA ARG A 75 11.66 0.08 12.42
C ARG A 75 12.76 -0.80 11.81
N HIS A 76 12.38 -1.84 11.08
CA HIS A 76 13.34 -2.76 10.47
C HIS A 76 14.07 -2.17 9.28
N TRP A 77 13.36 -1.43 8.44
CA TRP A 77 13.91 -0.88 7.20
C TRP A 77 13.83 0.64 7.17
N ARG A 78 14.16 1.26 8.27
CA ARG A 78 13.99 2.71 8.43
C ARG A 78 14.84 3.56 7.49
N GLN A 79 15.87 3.01 6.87
CA GLN A 79 16.66 3.72 5.88
C GLN A 79 16.10 3.56 4.47
N GLN A 80 15.09 2.71 4.33
CA GLN A 80 14.44 2.48 3.05
C GLN A 80 13.16 3.32 3.02
N GLN A 81 13.01 4.10 1.98
CA GLN A 81 11.83 4.97 1.87
C GLN A 81 10.80 4.33 0.96
N VAL A 82 10.14 3.31 1.48
CA VAL A 82 9.08 2.64 0.76
C VAL A 82 7.76 3.36 1.06
N PRO A 83 7.10 3.94 0.05
CA PRO A 83 5.83 4.61 0.29
C PRO A 83 4.73 3.63 0.65
N VAL A 84 3.81 4.09 1.48
CA VAL A 84 2.70 3.28 1.99
C VAL A 84 1.38 3.98 1.70
N ILE A 85 0.43 3.23 1.14
CA ILE A 85 -0.96 3.65 1.03
C ILE A 85 -1.75 2.85 2.05
N LEU A 86 -2.42 3.52 2.98
CA LEU A 86 -3.32 2.85 3.92
C LEU A 86 -4.72 2.77 3.33
N LEU A 87 -5.31 1.58 3.36
CA LEU A 87 -6.71 1.37 3.00
C LEU A 87 -7.54 1.25 4.26
N SER A 88 -8.67 1.95 4.34
CA SER A 88 -9.56 1.80 5.49
C SER A 88 -10.92 2.41 5.23
N ALA A 89 -11.96 1.78 5.78
CA ALA A 89 -13.29 2.35 5.83
C ALA A 89 -13.46 3.33 7.01
N SER A 90 -12.49 3.38 7.91
CA SER A 90 -12.58 4.22 9.10
C SER A 90 -12.43 5.70 8.77
N SER A 91 -13.23 6.54 9.42
CA SER A 91 -13.10 7.99 9.31
C SER A 91 -11.81 8.50 9.95
N ALA A 92 -11.16 7.69 10.78
CA ALA A 92 -9.90 8.05 11.43
C ALA A 92 -8.66 7.78 10.55
N ARG A 93 -8.84 7.24 9.33
CA ARG A 93 -7.71 6.80 8.52
C ARG A 93 -6.69 7.91 8.24
N ASN A 94 -7.15 9.14 7.99
CA ASN A 94 -6.23 10.23 7.69
C ASN A 94 -5.40 10.62 8.91
N GLU A 95 -6.03 10.65 10.07
CA GLU A 95 -5.31 10.95 11.32
C GLU A 95 -4.28 9.86 11.63
N ILE A 96 -4.69 8.60 11.50
CA ILE A 96 -3.77 7.49 11.73
C ILE A 96 -2.63 7.52 10.70
N GLY A 97 -2.94 7.82 9.46
CA GLY A 97 -1.94 7.91 8.40
C GLY A 97 -0.91 9.01 8.68
N ARG A 98 -1.36 10.16 9.16
CA ARG A 98 -0.44 11.25 9.54
C ARG A 98 0.44 10.83 10.70
N ARG A 99 -0.14 10.18 11.71
CA ARG A 99 0.62 9.74 12.88
C ARG A 99 1.69 8.70 12.50
N LEU A 100 1.37 7.82 11.57
CA LEU A 100 2.31 6.81 11.08
C LEU A 100 3.30 7.33 10.05
N GLY A 101 3.03 8.50 9.50
CA GLY A 101 3.88 9.07 8.46
C GLY A 101 3.78 8.36 7.12
N VAL A 102 2.62 7.82 6.79
CA VAL A 102 2.41 7.19 5.48
C VAL A 102 2.21 8.25 4.41
N GLU A 103 2.48 7.89 3.16
CA GLU A 103 2.43 8.80 2.04
C GLU A 103 1.02 9.10 1.56
N ALA A 104 0.09 8.15 1.74
CA ALA A 104 -1.29 8.36 1.30
C ALA A 104 -2.26 7.46 2.05
N THR A 105 -3.53 7.85 2.02
CA THR A 105 -4.63 7.02 2.52
C THR A 105 -5.69 6.93 1.45
N LEU A 106 -6.46 5.84 1.46
CA LEU A 106 -7.53 5.63 0.50
C LEU A 106 -8.72 4.99 1.23
N ALA A 107 -9.89 5.60 1.08
CA ALA A 107 -11.12 5.12 1.74
C ALA A 107 -11.67 3.88 1.05
N LYS A 108 -12.17 2.94 1.82
CA LYS A 108 -12.94 1.80 1.32
C LYS A 108 -14.42 2.15 1.39
N PRO A 109 -15.22 1.91 0.36
CA PRO A 109 -14.81 1.45 -0.97
C PRO A 109 -14.14 2.58 -1.78
N PHE A 110 -13.34 2.19 -2.77
CA PHE A 110 -12.63 3.14 -3.62
C PHE A 110 -12.89 2.85 -5.09
N PHE A 111 -12.62 3.84 -5.93
CA PHE A 111 -12.61 3.64 -7.37
C PHE A 111 -11.21 3.24 -7.82
N ALA A 112 -11.15 2.35 -8.82
CA ALA A 112 -9.88 1.91 -9.37
C ALA A 112 -9.02 3.09 -9.85
N GLU A 113 -9.65 4.12 -10.40
CA GLU A 113 -8.94 5.30 -10.89
C GLU A 113 -8.22 6.05 -9.77
N ASP A 114 -8.85 6.15 -8.59
CA ASP A 114 -8.22 6.82 -7.45
C ASP A 114 -7.00 6.05 -6.98
N LEU A 115 -7.10 4.74 -6.94
CA LEU A 115 -5.96 3.89 -6.60
C LEU A 115 -4.83 4.06 -7.60
N ARG A 116 -5.14 3.99 -8.89
CA ARG A 116 -4.14 4.14 -9.95
C ARG A 116 -3.43 5.48 -9.87
N GLU A 117 -4.17 6.54 -9.61
CA GLU A 117 -3.59 7.87 -9.49
C GLU A 117 -2.59 7.96 -8.34
N LEU A 118 -2.95 7.42 -7.18
CA LEU A 118 -2.05 7.40 -6.03
C LEU A 118 -0.79 6.59 -6.32
N VAL A 119 -0.97 5.41 -6.91
CA VAL A 119 0.17 4.55 -7.24
C VAL A 119 1.08 5.23 -8.25
N ASP A 120 0.52 5.86 -9.28
CA ASP A 120 1.32 6.56 -10.28
C ASP A 120 2.15 7.68 -9.67
N ARG A 121 1.57 8.46 -8.79
CA ARG A 121 2.28 9.53 -8.11
C ARG A 121 3.42 9.01 -7.26
N LEU A 122 3.15 8.00 -6.46
CA LEU A 122 4.16 7.48 -5.54
C LEU A 122 5.24 6.70 -6.27
N ALA A 123 4.88 5.97 -7.32
CA ALA A 123 5.84 5.24 -8.14
C ALA A 123 6.77 6.19 -8.90
N SER A 124 6.30 7.39 -9.22
CA SER A 124 7.10 8.40 -9.92
C SER A 124 7.97 9.22 -8.97
N GLY A 125 7.90 8.96 -7.68
CA GLY A 125 8.66 9.72 -6.71
C GLY A 125 8.07 11.07 -6.37
N ASP A 126 6.79 11.30 -6.68
CA ASP A 126 6.11 12.54 -6.33
C ASP A 126 5.91 12.58 -4.82
N ALA A 127 6.54 13.53 -4.17
CA ALA A 127 6.52 13.66 -2.73
C ALA A 127 5.26 14.35 -2.18
N SER A 128 4.38 14.80 -3.06
CA SER A 128 3.14 15.43 -2.63
C SER A 128 2.25 14.41 -1.95
N ILE A 129 1.89 14.70 -0.71
CA ILE A 129 1.05 13.81 0.08
C ILE A 129 -0.40 14.01 -0.32
N VAL A 130 -1.12 12.89 -0.49
CA VAL A 130 -2.52 12.93 -0.86
C VAL A 130 -3.32 12.08 0.12
N ALA A 131 -4.32 12.68 0.74
CA ALA A 131 -5.27 11.98 1.59
C ALA A 131 -6.60 11.89 0.84
N SER A 132 -7.18 10.70 0.83
CA SER A 132 -8.48 10.46 0.18
C SER A 132 -9.48 9.85 1.14
#